data_dbe7e3f92ddec4f03626ddd405480295
#
_entry.id   dbe7e3f92ddec4f03626ddd405480295
#
_cell.length_a   1.000
_cell.length_b   1.000
_cell.length_c   1.000
_cell.angle_alpha   90.00
_cell.angle_beta   90.00
_cell.angle_gamma   90.00
#
_symmetry.space_group_name_H-M   'P 1'
#
loop_
_entity.id
_entity.type
_entity.pdbx_description
1 polymer ?
#
loop_
_entity_poly.entity_id
_entity_poly.type
_entity_poly.pdbx_seq_one_letter_code
_entity_poly.pdbx_strand_id
1 'polypeptide(L)'
;MDNLESLFNKKEYDLILDLTKDSKEPKELLMRISCLVIQGKIDNALDEIEANQSLIEKDYQFLLMKTHFELLLSKKLFDEARLALKHYENLPYVSQEVEEFMRDMQVRIEDEAHPKSHQTFELDEIFDVLEKETDSAKISQVLFSLKNYNLNIYIDSLKIFMKREDVNPNFRTYALIVLVDAKFDEEVGFLSRNGLIVVNPAKITPPFMTPAFNETCRLITEKCNHDVSMIETALHLFNCYVIDTYPENIYSDSEELLSSAFIRIAEAYLNKLHSSNDEEVIELAAKIQKIIESTPEIRL
;
A
#
# COMPACT_ATOMS: atom_id res chain seq x y z
N MET A 1 33.11 8.61 28.22
CA MET A 1 31.73 8.18 27.96
C MET A 1 30.83 8.27 29.17
N ASP A 2 31.25 7.77 30.32
CA ASP A 2 30.43 7.82 31.57
C ASP A 2 29.95 9.21 31.97
N ASN A 3 30.62 10.26 31.49
CA ASN A 3 30.26 11.65 31.82
C ASN A 3 29.05 12.15 30.99
N LEU A 4 28.96 11.86 29.69
CA LEU A 4 27.90 12.38 28.81
C LEU A 4 26.55 11.73 29.14
N GLU A 5 26.48 10.43 29.42
CA GLU A 5 25.26 9.75 29.85
C GLU A 5 24.78 10.28 31.22
N SER A 6 25.72 10.58 32.13
CA SER A 6 25.38 11.21 33.40
C SER A 6 24.80 12.63 33.22
N LEU A 7 25.36 13.42 32.30
CA LEU A 7 24.83 14.73 31.96
C LEU A 7 23.46 14.67 31.31
N PHE A 8 23.25 13.70 30.42
CA PHE A 8 21.96 13.46 29.76
C PHE A 8 20.85 13.12 30.79
N ASN A 9 21.17 12.25 31.74
CA ASN A 9 20.24 11.88 32.82
C ASN A 9 19.94 13.07 33.74
N LYS A 10 20.89 14.01 33.91
CA LYS A 10 20.72 15.27 34.66
C LYS A 10 20.01 16.36 33.83
N LYS A 11 19.70 16.10 32.55
CA LYS A 11 19.09 17.04 31.60
C LYS A 11 19.96 18.27 31.31
N GLU A 12 21.29 18.13 31.45
CA GLU A 12 22.26 19.19 31.17
C GLU A 12 22.58 19.22 29.65
N TYR A 13 21.55 19.41 28.82
CA TYR A 13 21.63 19.28 27.36
C TYR A 13 22.56 20.30 26.71
N ASP A 14 22.56 21.56 27.18
CA ASP A 14 23.42 22.60 26.63
C ASP A 14 24.91 22.27 26.83
N LEU A 15 25.25 21.69 27.99
CA LEU A 15 26.63 21.29 28.28
C LEU A 15 27.04 20.11 27.37
N ILE A 16 26.12 19.17 27.09
CA ILE A 16 26.40 18.09 26.14
C ILE A 16 26.64 18.65 24.74
N LEU A 17 25.82 19.61 24.28
CA LEU A 17 25.98 20.25 22.97
C LEU A 17 27.32 20.95 22.84
N ASP A 18 27.78 21.63 23.90
CA ASP A 18 29.09 22.31 23.92
C ASP A 18 30.26 21.31 23.90
N LEU A 19 30.17 20.24 24.71
CA LEU A 19 31.21 19.20 24.78
C LEU A 19 31.34 18.36 23.51
N THR A 20 30.26 18.18 22.77
CA THR A 20 30.23 17.37 21.55
C THR A 20 30.30 18.17 20.26
N LYS A 21 30.52 19.50 20.36
CA LYS A 21 30.45 20.43 19.22
C LYS A 21 31.32 20.02 18.01
N ASP A 22 32.55 19.58 18.27
CA ASP A 22 33.50 19.21 17.23
C ASP A 22 33.70 17.70 17.13
N SER A 23 32.84 16.90 17.79
CA SER A 23 32.94 15.45 17.77
C SER A 23 32.60 14.88 16.40
N LYS A 24 33.31 13.79 16.04
CA LYS A 24 33.02 12.93 14.87
C LYS A 24 32.68 11.50 15.29
N GLU A 25 32.50 11.28 16.56
CA GLU A 25 32.15 9.97 17.12
C GLU A 25 30.65 9.72 16.92
N PRO A 26 30.22 8.65 16.22
CA PRO A 26 28.81 8.42 15.88
C PRO A 26 27.85 8.44 17.10
N LYS A 27 28.28 7.85 18.23
CA LYS A 27 27.48 7.83 19.46
C LYS A 27 27.29 9.23 20.05
N GLU A 28 28.31 10.09 19.99
CA GLU A 28 28.23 11.47 20.50
C GLU A 28 27.38 12.35 19.58
N LEU A 29 27.46 12.13 18.26
CA LEU A 29 26.60 12.80 17.28
C LEU A 29 25.12 12.47 17.49
N LEU A 30 24.79 11.20 17.71
CA LEU A 30 23.41 10.79 18.05
C LEU A 30 22.93 11.41 19.36
N MET A 31 23.78 11.48 20.38
CA MET A 31 23.44 12.10 21.65
C MET A 31 23.19 13.61 21.48
N ARG A 32 23.99 14.28 20.62
CA ARG A 32 23.82 15.68 20.26
C ARG A 32 22.49 15.91 19.53
N ILE A 33 22.17 15.08 18.53
CA ILE A 33 20.87 15.10 17.82
C ILE A 33 19.73 14.93 18.83
N SER A 34 19.84 13.95 19.73
CA SER A 34 18.82 13.71 20.77
C SER A 34 18.62 14.91 21.67
N CYS A 35 19.69 15.58 22.09
CA CYS A 35 19.61 16.81 22.90
C CYS A 35 18.90 17.95 22.15
N LEU A 36 19.19 18.13 20.86
CA LEU A 36 18.54 19.14 20.02
C LEU A 36 17.04 18.85 19.87
N VAL A 37 16.68 17.59 19.66
CA VAL A 37 15.28 17.14 19.55
C VAL A 37 14.52 17.42 20.86
N ILE A 38 15.08 17.06 22.00
CA ILE A 38 14.46 17.29 23.32
C ILE A 38 14.26 18.77 23.59
N GLN A 39 15.18 19.62 23.11
CA GLN A 39 15.09 21.08 23.26
C GLN A 39 14.15 21.72 22.21
N GLY A 40 13.52 20.92 21.31
CA GLY A 40 12.65 21.43 20.25
C GLY A 40 13.38 22.14 19.11
N LYS A 41 14.72 22.03 19.05
CA LYS A 41 15.57 22.62 18.00
C LYS A 41 15.63 21.69 16.78
N ILE A 42 14.46 21.45 16.18
CA ILE A 42 14.28 20.41 15.13
C ILE A 42 15.13 20.71 13.88
N ASP A 43 15.16 21.98 13.43
CA ASP A 43 15.93 22.36 12.24
C ASP A 43 17.43 22.10 12.45
N ASN A 44 17.97 22.45 13.61
CA ASN A 44 19.36 22.15 13.95
C ASN A 44 19.64 20.64 14.03
N ALA A 45 18.68 19.85 14.49
CA ALA A 45 18.81 18.39 14.51
C ALA A 45 18.86 17.81 13.11
N LEU A 46 18.05 18.32 12.17
CA LEU A 46 18.08 17.94 10.76
C LEU A 46 19.40 18.34 10.09
N ASP A 47 19.90 19.56 10.33
CA ASP A 47 21.21 20.02 9.84
C ASP A 47 22.35 19.11 10.33
N GLU A 48 22.31 18.69 11.59
CA GLU A 48 23.31 17.75 12.15
C GLU A 48 23.23 16.36 11.53
N ILE A 49 22.01 15.88 11.23
CA ILE A 49 21.82 14.61 10.52
C ILE A 49 22.43 14.73 9.12
N GLU A 50 22.06 15.73 8.35
CA GLU A 50 22.56 15.92 6.98
C GLU A 50 24.09 16.02 6.93
N ALA A 51 24.68 16.77 7.84
CA ALA A 51 26.14 16.99 7.90
C ALA A 51 26.93 15.73 8.29
N ASN A 52 26.34 14.81 9.05
CA ASN A 52 27.06 13.67 9.65
C ASN A 52 26.44 12.30 9.32
N GLN A 53 25.45 12.24 8.41
CA GLN A 53 24.68 11.05 8.07
C GLN A 53 25.58 9.84 7.80
N SER A 54 26.54 9.96 6.90
CA SER A 54 27.43 8.86 6.50
C SER A 54 28.34 8.34 7.63
N LEU A 55 28.58 9.14 8.67
CA LEU A 55 29.34 8.70 9.84
C LEU A 55 28.47 7.86 10.77
N ILE A 56 27.22 8.31 10.99
CA ILE A 56 26.29 7.69 11.94
C ILE A 56 25.73 6.38 11.36
N GLU A 57 25.44 6.35 10.06
CA GLU A 57 24.86 5.18 9.37
C GLU A 57 25.69 3.89 9.54
N LYS A 58 27.00 4.01 9.66
CA LYS A 58 27.89 2.83 9.77
C LYS A 58 27.58 1.94 10.98
N ASP A 59 27.24 2.57 12.11
CA ASP A 59 27.10 1.89 13.39
C ASP A 59 25.67 1.99 13.96
N TYR A 60 24.88 2.98 13.53
CA TYR A 60 23.58 3.30 14.12
C TYR A 60 22.49 3.59 13.06
N GLN A 61 22.56 2.91 11.91
CA GLN A 61 21.68 3.14 10.78
C GLN A 61 20.20 3.19 11.16
N PHE A 62 19.68 2.16 11.83
CA PHE A 62 18.25 2.05 12.12
C PHE A 62 17.75 3.13 13.09
N LEU A 63 18.57 3.47 14.10
CA LEU A 63 18.23 4.54 15.04
C LEU A 63 18.23 5.90 14.35
N LEU A 64 19.20 6.15 13.48
CA LEU A 64 19.26 7.37 12.68
C LEU A 64 18.04 7.50 11.78
N MET A 65 17.69 6.43 11.05
CA MET A 65 16.51 6.39 10.18
C MET A 65 15.23 6.76 10.93
N LYS A 66 14.97 6.11 12.06
CA LYS A 66 13.80 6.40 12.90
C LYS A 66 13.76 7.87 13.29
N THR A 67 14.86 8.39 13.80
CA THR A 67 14.94 9.78 14.23
C THR A 67 14.75 10.75 13.05
N HIS A 68 15.39 10.49 11.92
CA HIS A 68 15.32 11.34 10.73
C HIS A 68 13.87 11.43 10.20
N PHE A 69 13.19 10.30 10.01
CA PHE A 69 11.81 10.33 9.55
C PHE A 69 10.85 11.00 10.54
N GLU A 70 10.98 10.74 11.85
CA GLU A 70 10.14 11.41 12.83
C GLU A 70 10.30 12.93 12.79
N LEU A 71 11.53 13.44 12.60
CA LEU A 71 11.78 14.87 12.48
C LEU A 71 11.19 15.45 11.18
N LEU A 72 11.41 14.79 10.03
CA LEU A 72 10.87 15.23 8.75
C LEU A 72 9.34 15.27 8.75
N LEU A 73 8.70 14.22 9.25
CA LEU A 73 7.23 14.18 9.34
C LEU A 73 6.69 15.20 10.33
N SER A 74 7.34 15.41 11.47
CA SER A 74 6.92 16.42 12.44
C SER A 74 6.91 17.84 11.86
N LYS A 75 7.80 18.11 10.90
CA LYS A 75 7.91 19.38 10.15
C LYS A 75 7.08 19.39 8.87
N LYS A 76 6.41 18.28 8.52
CA LYS A 76 5.68 18.07 7.26
C LYS A 76 6.55 18.26 6.01
N LEU A 77 7.82 17.89 6.11
CA LEU A 77 8.80 17.94 5.02
C LEU A 77 8.72 16.61 4.22
N PHE A 78 7.59 16.42 3.51
CA PHE A 78 7.28 15.16 2.85
C PHE A 78 8.19 14.87 1.65
N ASP A 79 8.60 15.89 0.92
CA ASP A 79 9.51 15.70 -0.23
C ASP A 79 10.90 15.28 0.24
N GLU A 80 11.40 15.86 1.32
CA GLU A 80 12.64 15.49 1.98
C GLU A 80 12.53 14.07 2.57
N ALA A 81 11.37 13.71 3.12
CA ALA A 81 11.13 12.37 3.62
C ALA A 81 11.16 11.31 2.48
N ARG A 82 10.63 11.63 1.30
CA ARG A 82 10.74 10.75 0.10
C ARG A 82 12.19 10.61 -0.37
N LEU A 83 12.95 11.70 -0.35
CA LEU A 83 14.38 11.67 -0.69
C LEU A 83 15.18 10.83 0.32
N ALA A 84 14.91 10.99 1.62
CA ALA A 84 15.52 10.19 2.67
C ALA A 84 15.16 8.70 2.52
N LEU A 85 13.90 8.36 2.20
CA LEU A 85 13.46 7.00 1.95
C LEU A 85 14.31 6.37 0.82
N LYS A 86 14.42 7.07 -0.30
CA LYS A 86 15.19 6.63 -1.46
C LYS A 86 16.69 6.48 -1.15
N HIS A 87 17.25 7.33 -0.29
CA HIS A 87 18.63 7.19 0.16
C HIS A 87 18.83 5.90 0.96
N TYR A 88 17.96 5.66 1.96
CA TYR A 88 18.07 4.48 2.83
C TYR A 88 17.80 3.15 2.11
N GLU A 89 16.93 3.13 1.08
CA GLU A 89 16.70 1.96 0.22
C GLU A 89 17.94 1.53 -0.56
N ASN A 90 18.84 2.46 -0.87
CA ASN A 90 20.06 2.20 -1.62
C ASN A 90 21.26 1.78 -0.73
N LEU A 91 21.09 1.67 0.58
CA LEU A 91 22.17 1.24 1.47
C LEU A 91 22.45 -0.27 1.34
N PRO A 92 23.71 -0.71 1.48
CA PRO A 92 24.15 -2.03 1.04
C PRO A 92 23.66 -3.21 1.88
N TYR A 93 23.04 -2.99 3.01
CA TYR A 93 22.46 -4.05 3.84
C TYR A 93 21.30 -3.56 4.68
N VAL A 94 20.18 -4.27 4.55
CA VAL A 94 18.94 -3.97 5.28
C VAL A 94 18.49 -5.25 5.98
N SER A 95 18.31 -5.19 7.31
CA SER A 95 17.69 -6.29 8.04
C SER A 95 16.20 -6.36 7.75
N GLN A 96 15.55 -7.49 7.99
CA GLN A 96 14.10 -7.64 7.82
C GLN A 96 13.33 -6.55 8.60
N GLU A 97 13.78 -6.20 9.82
CA GLU A 97 13.18 -5.14 10.64
C GLU A 97 13.24 -3.77 9.95
N VAL A 98 14.33 -3.48 9.25
CA VAL A 98 14.50 -2.24 8.49
C VAL A 98 13.62 -2.23 7.24
N GLU A 99 13.49 -3.36 6.53
CA GLU A 99 12.59 -3.47 5.38
C GLU A 99 11.13 -3.24 5.76
N GLU A 100 10.68 -3.84 6.85
CA GLU A 100 9.33 -3.63 7.39
C GLU A 100 9.11 -2.15 7.77
N PHE A 101 10.06 -1.56 8.48
CA PHE A 101 10.01 -0.15 8.85
C PHE A 101 9.98 0.78 7.62
N MET A 102 10.76 0.51 6.60
CA MET A 102 10.80 1.31 5.37
C MET A 102 9.47 1.24 4.60
N ARG A 103 8.88 0.05 4.53
CA ARG A 103 7.56 -0.14 3.90
C ARG A 103 6.46 0.63 4.63
N ASP A 104 6.45 0.54 5.97
CA ASP A 104 5.51 1.27 6.80
C ASP A 104 5.71 2.78 6.66
N MET A 105 6.96 3.23 6.57
CA MET A 105 7.30 4.63 6.42
C MET A 105 6.87 5.19 5.07
N GLN A 106 7.01 4.42 3.98
CA GLN A 106 6.50 4.81 2.66
C GLN A 106 4.99 5.09 2.71
N VAL A 107 4.21 4.18 3.31
CA VAL A 107 2.77 4.36 3.48
C VAL A 107 2.47 5.59 4.34
N ARG A 108 3.18 5.75 5.45
CA ARG A 108 2.97 6.86 6.37
C ARG A 108 3.28 8.22 5.74
N ILE A 109 4.37 8.34 4.97
CA ILE A 109 4.71 9.57 4.24
C ILE A 109 3.59 9.96 3.29
N GLU A 110 3.05 9.00 2.51
CA GLU A 110 1.98 9.30 1.56
C GLU A 110 0.65 9.62 2.26
N ASP A 111 0.32 8.93 3.34
CA ASP A 111 -0.90 9.20 4.11
C ASP A 111 -0.84 10.56 4.83
N GLU A 112 0.33 11.00 5.32
CA GLU A 112 0.50 12.30 5.98
C GLU A 112 0.71 13.46 4.97
N ALA A 113 1.37 13.20 3.82
CA ALA A 113 1.56 14.19 2.75
C ALA A 113 0.26 14.53 2.03
N HIS A 114 -0.51 13.50 1.80
CA HIS A 114 -1.84 13.58 1.26
C HIS A 114 -2.78 13.04 2.33
N PRO A 115 -3.02 13.80 3.43
CA PRO A 115 -4.05 13.39 4.35
C PRO A 115 -5.26 13.20 3.47
N LYS A 116 -5.61 11.91 3.24
CA LYS A 116 -6.86 11.58 2.59
C LYS A 116 -7.81 12.51 3.30
N SER A 117 -8.27 13.55 2.61
CA SER A 117 -9.28 14.40 3.16
C SER A 117 -10.32 13.40 3.59
N HIS A 118 -10.44 13.17 4.89
CA HIS A 118 -11.61 12.51 5.40
C HIS A 118 -12.70 13.51 5.05
N GLN A 119 -13.14 13.46 3.78
CA GLN A 119 -14.42 14.03 3.45
C GLN A 119 -15.34 13.26 4.36
N THR A 120 -15.67 13.90 5.47
CA THR A 120 -16.74 13.44 6.33
C THR A 120 -18.00 13.73 5.53
N PHE A 121 -18.46 12.71 4.83
CA PHE A 121 -19.74 12.76 4.17
C PHE A 121 -20.83 12.82 5.23
N GLU A 122 -21.82 13.66 5.05
CA GLU A 122 -23.02 13.60 5.86
C GLU A 122 -23.74 12.26 5.61
N LEU A 123 -24.46 11.78 6.64
CA LEU A 123 -25.14 10.49 6.56
C LEU A 123 -26.03 10.38 5.31
N ASP A 124 -26.84 11.43 5.06
CA ASP A 124 -27.76 11.46 3.92
C ASP A 124 -27.01 11.44 2.57
N GLU A 125 -25.82 12.03 2.51
CA GLU A 125 -24.98 12.03 1.32
C GLU A 125 -24.46 10.61 0.99
N ILE A 126 -24.05 9.86 2.01
CA ILE A 126 -23.62 8.46 1.83
C ILE A 126 -24.78 7.60 1.30
N PHE A 127 -25.98 7.76 1.86
CA PHE A 127 -27.17 7.04 1.37
C PHE A 127 -27.49 7.39 -0.08
N ASP A 128 -27.50 8.68 -0.43
CA ASP A 128 -27.78 9.13 -1.79
C ASP A 128 -26.76 8.57 -2.80
N VAL A 129 -25.47 8.53 -2.43
CA VAL A 129 -24.41 7.96 -3.28
C VAL A 129 -24.59 6.46 -3.46
N LEU A 130 -24.83 5.71 -2.39
CA LEU A 130 -25.02 4.25 -2.50
C LEU A 130 -26.29 3.89 -3.27
N GLU A 131 -27.35 4.70 -3.19
CA GLU A 131 -28.64 4.36 -3.80
C GLU A 131 -28.82 4.90 -5.22
N LYS A 132 -28.25 6.06 -5.56
CA LYS A 132 -28.61 6.79 -6.78
C LYS A 132 -27.42 7.29 -7.61
N GLU A 133 -26.25 7.50 -6.99
CA GLU A 133 -25.12 8.13 -7.70
C GLU A 133 -24.53 7.18 -8.75
N THR A 134 -24.11 7.73 -9.88
CA THR A 134 -23.44 7.02 -10.98
C THR A 134 -22.05 7.59 -11.27
N ASP A 135 -21.69 8.72 -10.66
CA ASP A 135 -20.34 9.29 -10.77
C ASP A 135 -19.31 8.40 -10.08
N SER A 136 -18.40 7.84 -10.86
CA SER A 136 -17.37 6.93 -10.40
C SER A 136 -16.47 7.54 -9.31
N ALA A 137 -16.15 8.83 -9.40
CA ALA A 137 -15.30 9.51 -8.43
C ALA A 137 -15.97 9.61 -7.06
N LYS A 138 -17.26 10.00 -7.03
CA LYS A 138 -18.04 10.09 -5.79
C LYS A 138 -18.25 8.72 -5.16
N ILE A 139 -18.64 7.72 -5.97
CA ILE A 139 -18.83 6.34 -5.51
C ILE A 139 -17.53 5.82 -4.87
N SER A 140 -16.41 6.00 -5.55
CA SER A 140 -15.09 5.59 -5.04
C SER A 140 -14.78 6.24 -3.70
N GLN A 141 -14.93 7.58 -3.60
CA GLN A 141 -14.67 8.32 -2.36
C GLN A 141 -15.53 7.81 -1.19
N VAL A 142 -16.84 7.61 -1.43
CA VAL A 142 -17.74 7.09 -0.39
C VAL A 142 -17.36 5.68 0.02
N LEU A 143 -17.18 4.74 -0.91
CA LEU A 143 -16.82 3.37 -0.59
C LEU A 143 -15.51 3.27 0.23
N PHE A 144 -14.48 4.05 -0.13
CA PHE A 144 -13.23 4.10 0.63
C PHE A 144 -13.40 4.75 2.01
N SER A 145 -14.34 5.67 2.17
CA SER A 145 -14.60 6.33 3.45
C SER A 145 -15.37 5.45 4.44
N LEU A 146 -16.16 4.46 3.96
CA LEU A 146 -17.06 3.64 4.78
C LEU A 146 -16.37 2.94 5.95
N LYS A 147 -15.08 2.59 5.80
CA LYS A 147 -14.28 2.00 6.88
C LYS A 147 -14.17 2.90 8.14
N ASN A 148 -14.43 4.21 8.00
CA ASN A 148 -14.35 5.18 9.08
C ASN A 148 -15.72 5.41 9.77
N TYR A 149 -16.77 4.74 9.31
CA TYR A 149 -18.13 4.89 9.82
C TYR A 149 -18.64 3.59 10.47
N ASN A 150 -19.73 3.71 11.22
CA ASN A 150 -20.44 2.54 11.71
C ASN A 150 -21.21 1.85 10.57
N LEU A 151 -20.63 0.78 10.02
CA LEU A 151 -21.18 0.06 8.87
C LEU A 151 -22.61 -0.45 9.07
N ASN A 152 -23.03 -0.73 10.33
CA ASN A 152 -24.38 -1.21 10.61
C ASN A 152 -25.48 -0.27 10.09
N ILE A 153 -25.18 1.03 9.99
CA ILE A 153 -26.12 2.02 9.48
C ILE A 153 -26.33 1.88 7.96
N TYR A 154 -25.32 1.39 7.22
CA TYR A 154 -25.30 1.37 5.76
C TYR A 154 -25.49 -0.01 5.14
N ILE A 155 -25.67 -1.06 5.95
CA ILE A 155 -25.76 -2.45 5.45
C ILE A 155 -26.85 -2.61 4.41
N ASP A 156 -28.04 -2.04 4.63
CA ASP A 156 -29.15 -2.18 3.70
C ASP A 156 -28.88 -1.44 2.38
N SER A 157 -28.29 -0.25 2.44
CA SER A 157 -27.90 0.49 1.23
C SER A 157 -26.75 -0.21 0.48
N LEU A 158 -25.80 -0.84 1.18
CA LEU A 158 -24.76 -1.67 0.57
C LEU A 158 -25.37 -2.93 -0.10
N LYS A 159 -26.35 -3.58 0.53
CA LYS A 159 -27.08 -4.71 -0.08
C LYS A 159 -27.84 -4.30 -1.36
N ILE A 160 -28.35 -3.09 -1.43
CA ILE A 160 -28.97 -2.52 -2.64
C ILE A 160 -27.89 -2.21 -3.68
N PHE A 161 -26.85 -1.50 -3.28
CA PHE A 161 -25.73 -1.10 -4.15
C PHE A 161 -25.07 -2.26 -4.87
N MET A 162 -24.84 -3.36 -4.16
CA MET A 162 -24.21 -4.57 -4.74
C MET A 162 -25.06 -5.24 -5.83
N LYS A 163 -26.32 -4.85 -6.01
CA LYS A 163 -27.22 -5.38 -7.05
C LYS A 163 -27.48 -4.38 -8.19
N ARG A 164 -26.93 -3.17 -8.12
CA ARG A 164 -27.12 -2.11 -9.12
C ARG A 164 -26.44 -2.49 -10.44
N GLU A 165 -27.19 -2.41 -11.54
CA GLU A 165 -26.69 -2.65 -12.90
C GLU A 165 -26.07 -1.39 -13.52
N ASP A 166 -26.44 -0.21 -13.02
CA ASP A 166 -26.08 1.10 -13.53
C ASP A 166 -24.71 1.61 -13.02
N VAL A 167 -24.04 0.83 -12.18
CA VAL A 167 -22.69 1.15 -11.66
C VAL A 167 -21.64 0.17 -12.21
N ASN A 168 -20.39 0.64 -12.27
CA ASN A 168 -19.27 -0.22 -12.64
C ASN A 168 -19.19 -1.45 -11.73
N PRO A 169 -19.05 -2.67 -12.30
CA PRO A 169 -18.93 -3.91 -11.55
C PRO A 169 -17.92 -3.88 -10.41
N ASN A 170 -16.79 -3.22 -10.62
CA ASN A 170 -15.73 -3.12 -9.62
C ASN A 170 -16.17 -2.41 -8.34
N PHE A 171 -17.05 -1.41 -8.43
CA PHE A 171 -17.59 -0.76 -7.24
C PHE A 171 -18.49 -1.69 -6.43
N ARG A 172 -19.25 -2.57 -7.09
CA ARG A 172 -20.01 -3.62 -6.40
C ARG A 172 -19.09 -4.58 -5.65
N THR A 173 -17.95 -4.95 -6.28
CA THR A 173 -16.92 -5.78 -5.65
C THR A 173 -16.30 -5.07 -4.44
N TYR A 174 -15.97 -3.78 -4.54
CA TYR A 174 -15.47 -3.02 -3.39
C TYR A 174 -16.49 -2.92 -2.25
N ALA A 175 -17.78 -2.75 -2.56
CA ALA A 175 -18.85 -2.78 -1.55
C ALA A 175 -18.93 -4.14 -0.85
N LEU A 176 -18.76 -5.26 -1.58
CA LEU A 176 -18.68 -6.59 -0.99
C LEU A 176 -17.44 -6.73 -0.10
N ILE A 177 -16.27 -6.25 -0.54
CA ILE A 177 -15.02 -6.29 0.23
C ILE A 177 -15.18 -5.55 1.57
N VAL A 178 -15.88 -4.40 1.59
CA VAL A 178 -16.19 -3.68 2.83
C VAL A 178 -16.92 -4.56 3.84
N LEU A 179 -17.89 -5.38 3.39
CA LEU A 179 -18.61 -6.32 4.25
C LEU A 179 -17.75 -7.53 4.65
N VAL A 180 -16.87 -7.98 3.77
CA VAL A 180 -15.90 -9.07 4.04
C VAL A 180 -14.90 -8.66 5.12
N ASP A 181 -14.34 -7.48 5.02
CA ASP A 181 -13.40 -6.92 6.01
C ASP A 181 -14.08 -6.72 7.37
N ALA A 182 -15.37 -6.33 7.35
CA ALA A 182 -16.20 -6.22 8.55
C ALA A 182 -16.66 -7.58 9.10
N LYS A 183 -16.40 -8.70 8.43
CA LYS A 183 -16.85 -10.05 8.77
C LYS A 183 -18.37 -10.14 8.98
N PHE A 184 -19.13 -9.49 8.09
CA PHE A 184 -20.57 -9.47 8.16
C PHE A 184 -21.14 -10.89 7.93
N ASP A 185 -21.78 -11.48 8.96
CA ASP A 185 -22.20 -12.89 8.97
C ASP A 185 -23.69 -13.08 8.64
N GLU A 186 -24.10 -12.52 7.49
CA GLU A 186 -25.41 -12.81 6.87
C GLU A 186 -25.21 -13.02 5.38
N GLU A 187 -26.17 -13.73 4.76
CA GLU A 187 -26.21 -13.89 3.32
C GLU A 187 -26.63 -12.58 2.63
N VAL A 188 -25.89 -12.20 1.61
CA VAL A 188 -26.17 -11.02 0.78
C VAL A 188 -26.24 -11.40 -0.70
N GLY A 189 -27.15 -10.77 -1.43
CA GLY A 189 -27.18 -10.87 -2.89
C GLY A 189 -26.12 -9.97 -3.51
N PHE A 190 -25.32 -10.51 -4.40
CA PHE A 190 -24.27 -9.83 -5.13
C PHE A 190 -24.41 -10.05 -6.63
N LEU A 191 -24.46 -8.98 -7.41
CA LEU A 191 -24.49 -9.06 -8.86
C LEU A 191 -23.05 -9.20 -9.39
N SER A 192 -22.64 -10.45 -9.55
CA SER A 192 -21.35 -10.78 -10.15
C SER A 192 -21.38 -10.59 -11.67
N ARG A 193 -20.25 -10.83 -12.31
CA ARG A 193 -20.13 -10.86 -13.76
C ARG A 193 -21.03 -11.91 -14.43
N ASN A 194 -21.23 -13.03 -13.76
CA ASN A 194 -21.99 -14.18 -14.28
C ASN A 194 -23.48 -14.16 -13.86
N GLY A 195 -23.91 -13.11 -13.17
CA GLY A 195 -25.27 -12.92 -12.70
C GLY A 195 -25.37 -12.74 -11.19
N LEU A 196 -26.62 -12.76 -10.71
CA LEU A 196 -26.89 -12.60 -9.29
C LEU A 196 -26.53 -13.88 -8.52
N ILE A 197 -25.65 -13.77 -7.55
CA ILE A 197 -25.27 -14.85 -6.63
C ILE A 197 -25.59 -14.48 -5.18
N VAL A 198 -25.61 -15.45 -4.29
CA VAL A 198 -25.76 -15.23 -2.83
C VAL A 198 -24.48 -15.66 -2.16
N VAL A 199 -23.91 -14.77 -1.35
CA VAL A 199 -22.65 -14.98 -0.62
C VAL A 199 -22.78 -14.58 0.84
N ASN A 200 -22.02 -15.24 1.71
CA ASN A 200 -21.87 -14.80 3.11
C ASN A 200 -20.47 -14.15 3.27
N PRO A 201 -20.38 -12.83 3.47
CA PRO A 201 -19.11 -12.12 3.54
C PRO A 201 -18.15 -12.65 4.60
N ALA A 202 -18.65 -13.10 5.75
CA ALA A 202 -17.80 -13.64 6.83
C ALA A 202 -17.14 -14.98 6.46
N LYS A 203 -17.65 -15.68 5.42
CA LYS A 203 -17.17 -17.00 5.00
C LYS A 203 -16.27 -16.98 3.78
N ILE A 204 -16.06 -15.83 3.17
CA ILE A 204 -15.17 -15.66 2.01
C ILE A 204 -13.90 -14.89 2.41
N THR A 205 -12.79 -15.27 1.78
CA THR A 205 -11.50 -14.61 2.04
C THR A 205 -11.38 -13.35 1.21
N PRO A 206 -10.83 -12.25 1.74
CA PRO A 206 -10.52 -11.06 0.95
C PRO A 206 -9.69 -11.41 -0.29
N PRO A 207 -9.92 -10.77 -1.45
CA PRO A 207 -9.34 -11.20 -2.73
C PRO A 207 -7.81 -11.24 -2.73
N PHE A 208 -7.16 -10.29 -2.05
CA PHE A 208 -5.70 -10.16 -2.03
C PHE A 208 -5.03 -10.91 -0.86
N MET A 209 -5.79 -11.68 -0.06
CA MET A 209 -5.26 -12.41 1.09
C MET A 209 -5.25 -13.94 0.90
N THR A 210 -5.55 -14.42 -0.29
CA THR A 210 -5.55 -15.85 -0.56
C THR A 210 -4.13 -16.37 -0.80
N PRO A 211 -3.81 -17.62 -0.37
CA PRO A 211 -2.51 -18.23 -0.69
C PRO A 211 -2.22 -18.27 -2.19
N ALA A 212 -3.24 -18.56 -3.01
CA ALA A 212 -3.12 -18.61 -4.45
C ALA A 212 -2.79 -17.23 -5.07
N PHE A 213 -3.38 -16.14 -4.54
CA PHE A 213 -3.02 -14.79 -4.95
C PHE A 213 -1.54 -14.51 -4.69
N ASN A 214 -1.06 -14.76 -3.47
CA ASN A 214 0.31 -14.50 -3.07
C ASN A 214 1.30 -15.34 -3.91
N GLU A 215 0.99 -16.61 -4.15
CA GLU A 215 1.83 -17.49 -4.95
C GLU A 215 1.89 -17.04 -6.42
N THR A 216 0.77 -16.64 -7.01
CA THR A 216 0.75 -16.10 -8.39
C THR A 216 1.59 -14.82 -8.50
N CYS A 217 1.48 -13.89 -7.53
CA CYS A 217 2.30 -12.67 -7.49
C CYS A 217 3.80 -13.00 -7.40
N ARG A 218 4.18 -13.97 -6.53
CA ARG A 218 5.56 -14.42 -6.40
C ARG A 218 6.09 -14.98 -7.72
N LEU A 219 5.33 -15.85 -8.36
CA LEU A 219 5.70 -16.46 -9.64
C LEU A 219 5.83 -15.43 -10.77
N ILE A 220 4.94 -14.43 -10.86
CA ILE A 220 5.06 -13.33 -11.82
C ILE A 220 6.38 -12.60 -11.60
N THR A 221 6.68 -12.23 -10.35
CA THR A 221 7.90 -11.50 -10.01
C THR A 221 9.16 -12.28 -10.37
N GLU A 222 9.22 -13.57 -10.04
CA GLU A 222 10.37 -14.44 -10.33
C GLU A 222 10.56 -14.66 -11.83
N LYS A 223 9.49 -14.96 -12.56
CA LYS A 223 9.57 -15.24 -14.01
C LYS A 223 9.94 -14.03 -14.85
N CYS A 224 9.57 -12.82 -14.42
CA CYS A 224 9.92 -11.59 -15.12
C CYS A 224 11.39 -11.17 -14.96
N ASN A 225 12.20 -11.89 -14.21
CA ASN A 225 13.67 -11.77 -14.13
C ASN A 225 14.15 -10.31 -13.94
N HIS A 226 13.59 -9.61 -12.95
CA HIS A 226 13.88 -8.21 -12.59
C HIS A 226 13.48 -7.14 -13.64
N ASP A 227 12.71 -7.49 -14.66
CA ASP A 227 12.12 -6.50 -15.57
C ASP A 227 10.95 -5.78 -14.87
N VAL A 228 11.25 -4.63 -14.28
CA VAL A 228 10.30 -3.84 -13.45
C VAL A 228 9.01 -3.53 -14.21
N SER A 229 9.11 -3.08 -15.45
CA SER A 229 7.94 -2.75 -16.26
C SER A 229 7.05 -3.96 -16.54
N MET A 230 7.66 -5.14 -16.75
CA MET A 230 6.92 -6.40 -16.91
C MET A 230 6.21 -6.80 -15.62
N ILE A 231 6.91 -6.72 -14.49
CA ILE A 231 6.36 -7.05 -13.18
C ILE A 231 5.16 -6.16 -12.87
N GLU A 232 5.32 -4.84 -12.97
CA GLU A 232 4.26 -3.88 -12.69
C GLU A 232 3.05 -4.09 -13.58
N THR A 233 3.26 -4.26 -14.89
CA THR A 233 2.16 -4.47 -15.84
C THR A 233 1.43 -5.79 -15.57
N ALA A 234 2.16 -6.90 -15.40
CA ALA A 234 1.55 -8.21 -15.15
C ALA A 234 0.79 -8.25 -13.81
N LEU A 235 1.37 -7.68 -12.75
CA LEU A 235 0.70 -7.59 -11.43
C LEU A 235 -0.53 -6.67 -11.48
N HIS A 236 -0.46 -5.55 -12.19
CA HIS A 236 -1.61 -4.66 -12.37
C HIS A 236 -2.77 -5.39 -13.07
N LEU A 237 -2.49 -6.06 -14.18
CA LEU A 237 -3.49 -6.85 -14.90
C LEU A 237 -4.08 -7.97 -14.05
N PHE A 238 -3.25 -8.65 -13.26
CA PHE A 238 -3.70 -9.67 -12.33
C PHE A 238 -4.61 -9.10 -11.25
N ASN A 239 -4.25 -7.98 -10.63
CA ASN A 239 -5.08 -7.31 -9.63
C ASN A 239 -6.44 -6.91 -10.19
N CYS A 240 -6.49 -6.35 -11.40
CA CYS A 240 -7.73 -6.01 -12.08
C CYS A 240 -8.61 -7.25 -12.30
N TYR A 241 -8.03 -8.35 -12.81
CA TYR A 241 -8.73 -9.61 -13.01
C TYR A 241 -9.31 -10.18 -11.71
N VAL A 242 -8.54 -10.12 -10.63
CA VAL A 242 -8.97 -10.57 -9.30
C VAL A 242 -10.21 -9.81 -8.83
N ILE A 243 -10.23 -8.49 -8.96
CA ILE A 243 -11.38 -7.67 -8.60
C ILE A 243 -12.59 -7.96 -9.50
N ASP A 244 -12.37 -8.09 -10.81
CA ASP A 244 -13.43 -8.36 -11.80
C ASP A 244 -14.13 -9.71 -11.60
N THR A 245 -13.40 -10.69 -11.08
CA THR A 245 -13.92 -12.06 -10.95
C THR A 245 -14.34 -12.42 -9.52
N TYR A 246 -14.00 -11.60 -8.53
CA TYR A 246 -14.38 -11.83 -7.14
C TYR A 246 -15.91 -11.74 -6.94
N PRO A 247 -16.54 -12.54 -6.09
CA PRO A 247 -15.99 -13.57 -5.20
C PRO A 247 -15.96 -14.98 -5.80
N GLU A 248 -16.22 -15.12 -7.09
CA GLU A 248 -16.20 -16.41 -7.77
C GLU A 248 -14.78 -16.97 -7.77
N ASN A 249 -14.65 -18.29 -7.80
CA ASN A 249 -13.34 -18.92 -7.73
C ASN A 249 -12.54 -18.68 -9.01
N ILE A 250 -11.59 -17.76 -8.93
CA ILE A 250 -10.69 -17.35 -10.01
C ILE A 250 -9.49 -18.28 -10.17
N TYR A 251 -9.27 -19.14 -9.19
CA TYR A 251 -8.09 -20.02 -9.11
C TYR A 251 -8.40 -21.46 -9.51
N SER A 252 -9.30 -21.63 -10.49
CA SER A 252 -9.54 -22.95 -11.08
C SER A 252 -8.35 -23.52 -11.86
N ASP A 253 -7.49 -22.62 -12.34
CA ASP A 253 -6.25 -22.94 -13.02
C ASP A 253 -5.07 -22.90 -12.02
N SER A 254 -3.96 -23.59 -12.32
CA SER A 254 -2.78 -23.55 -11.44
C SER A 254 -2.16 -22.14 -11.43
N GLU A 255 -1.58 -21.76 -10.29
CA GLU A 255 -0.88 -20.49 -10.12
C GLU A 255 0.26 -20.35 -11.14
N GLU A 256 0.88 -21.45 -11.52
CA GLU A 256 1.92 -21.53 -12.53
C GLU A 256 1.38 -21.13 -13.92
N LEU A 257 0.22 -21.65 -14.29
CA LEU A 257 -0.43 -21.34 -15.55
C LEU A 257 -0.96 -19.89 -15.57
N LEU A 258 -1.59 -19.46 -14.47
CA LEU A 258 -2.05 -18.08 -14.29
C LEU A 258 -0.91 -17.06 -14.43
N SER A 259 0.20 -17.27 -13.71
CA SER A 259 1.35 -16.35 -13.79
C SER A 259 1.89 -16.25 -15.22
N SER A 260 1.99 -17.37 -15.93
CA SER A 260 2.47 -17.41 -17.33
C SER A 260 1.50 -16.70 -18.27
N ALA A 261 0.18 -16.84 -18.06
CA ALA A 261 -0.82 -16.14 -18.86
C ALA A 261 -0.79 -14.62 -18.67
N PHE A 262 -0.64 -14.12 -17.42
CA PHE A 262 -0.52 -12.68 -17.15
C PHE A 262 0.77 -12.09 -17.70
N ILE A 263 1.90 -12.80 -17.62
CA ILE A 263 3.16 -12.39 -18.25
C ILE A 263 2.96 -12.26 -19.77
N ARG A 264 2.33 -13.25 -20.41
CA ARG A 264 2.06 -13.20 -21.82
C ARG A 264 1.19 -12.01 -22.24
N ILE A 265 0.16 -11.68 -21.45
CA ILE A 265 -0.68 -10.50 -21.71
C ILE A 265 0.17 -9.22 -21.55
N ALA A 266 0.97 -9.11 -20.49
CA ALA A 266 1.85 -7.97 -20.26
C ALA A 266 2.89 -7.79 -21.38
N GLU A 267 3.45 -8.89 -21.90
CA GLU A 267 4.33 -8.86 -23.07
C GLU A 267 3.64 -8.24 -24.31
N ALA A 268 2.38 -8.59 -24.55
CA ALA A 268 1.61 -8.01 -25.62
C ALA A 268 1.37 -6.50 -25.43
N TYR A 269 1.02 -6.07 -24.22
CA TYR A 269 0.84 -4.64 -23.88
C TYR A 269 2.14 -3.84 -24.07
N LEU A 270 3.28 -4.42 -23.73
CA LEU A 270 4.59 -3.77 -23.83
C LEU A 270 5.28 -3.99 -25.20
N ASN A 271 4.59 -4.58 -26.17
CA ASN A 271 5.12 -4.92 -27.50
C ASN A 271 6.40 -5.78 -27.45
N LYS A 272 6.49 -6.68 -26.48
CA LYS A 272 7.62 -7.62 -26.33
C LYS A 272 7.32 -8.95 -27.03
N LEU A 273 8.37 -9.71 -27.30
CA LEU A 273 8.25 -11.08 -27.81
C LEU A 273 7.71 -11.98 -26.69
N HIS A 274 6.81 -12.90 -27.07
CA HIS A 274 6.24 -13.83 -26.12
C HIS A 274 7.27 -14.87 -25.63
N SER A 275 7.35 -15.00 -24.32
CA SER A 275 8.25 -15.94 -23.63
C SER A 275 7.77 -17.38 -23.69
N SER A 276 6.45 -17.60 -23.81
CA SER A 276 5.83 -18.93 -23.85
C SER A 276 5.01 -19.12 -25.12
N ASN A 277 5.17 -20.31 -25.75
CA ASN A 277 4.36 -20.79 -26.85
C ASN A 277 3.46 -21.98 -26.44
N ASP A 278 3.26 -22.18 -25.15
CA ASP A 278 2.38 -23.21 -24.61
C ASP A 278 0.92 -22.90 -24.97
N GLU A 279 0.21 -23.88 -25.55
CA GLU A 279 -1.18 -23.73 -26.00
C GLU A 279 -2.12 -23.43 -24.84
N GLU A 280 -1.91 -24.04 -23.66
CA GLU A 280 -2.74 -23.79 -22.47
C GLU A 280 -2.59 -22.34 -21.98
N VAL A 281 -1.34 -21.82 -21.98
CA VAL A 281 -1.07 -20.42 -21.65
C VAL A 281 -1.72 -19.46 -22.64
N ILE A 282 -1.68 -19.77 -23.92
CA ILE A 282 -2.27 -18.94 -24.99
C ILE A 282 -3.79 -18.88 -24.82
N GLU A 283 -4.43 -20.03 -24.61
CA GLU A 283 -5.89 -20.11 -24.44
C GLU A 283 -6.34 -19.37 -23.18
N LEU A 284 -5.64 -19.57 -22.06
CA LEU A 284 -5.96 -18.89 -20.81
C LEU A 284 -5.75 -17.38 -20.92
N ALA A 285 -4.64 -16.93 -21.49
CA ALA A 285 -4.37 -15.51 -21.73
C ALA A 285 -5.48 -14.85 -22.57
N ALA A 286 -5.95 -15.54 -23.62
CA ALA A 286 -7.06 -15.04 -24.46
C ALA A 286 -8.39 -14.95 -23.70
N LYS A 287 -8.68 -15.90 -22.80
CA LYS A 287 -9.87 -15.84 -21.91
C LYS A 287 -9.77 -14.67 -20.93
N ILE A 288 -8.63 -14.51 -20.25
CA ILE A 288 -8.38 -13.43 -19.31
C ILE A 288 -8.49 -12.07 -20.01
N GLN A 289 -7.88 -11.92 -21.19
CA GLN A 289 -7.89 -10.68 -21.94
C GLN A 289 -9.32 -10.25 -22.29
N LYS A 290 -10.20 -11.18 -22.70
CA LYS A 290 -11.62 -10.86 -22.93
C LYS A 290 -12.32 -10.36 -21.67
N ILE A 291 -11.94 -10.87 -20.52
CA ILE A 291 -12.47 -10.44 -19.22
C ILE A 291 -12.04 -8.99 -18.98
N ILE A 292 -10.77 -8.71 -19.08
CA ILE A 292 -10.19 -7.39 -18.86
C ILE A 292 -10.77 -6.35 -19.83
N GLU A 293 -10.84 -6.67 -21.12
CA GLU A 293 -11.34 -5.76 -22.16
C GLU A 293 -12.83 -5.45 -22.07
N SER A 294 -13.62 -6.33 -21.45
CA SER A 294 -15.06 -6.11 -21.26
C SER A 294 -15.37 -5.18 -20.09
N THR A 295 -14.38 -4.81 -19.27
CA THR A 295 -14.54 -3.90 -18.13
C THR A 295 -14.10 -2.48 -18.56
N PRO A 296 -15.00 -1.46 -18.57
CA PRO A 296 -14.76 -0.17 -19.23
C PRO A 296 -13.58 0.67 -18.71
N GLU A 297 -13.05 0.40 -17.51
CA GLU A 297 -12.06 1.24 -16.82
C GLU A 297 -10.61 0.71 -16.87
N ILE A 298 -10.37 -0.43 -17.51
CA ILE A 298 -9.01 -1.00 -17.59
C ILE A 298 -8.33 -0.66 -18.93
N ARG A 299 -8.59 0.50 -19.47
CA ARG A 299 -7.80 1.01 -20.58
C ARG A 299 -6.59 1.76 -20.01
N LEU A 300 -5.44 1.07 -19.99
CA LEU A 300 -4.11 1.66 -19.76
C LEU A 300 -3.77 2.71 -20.82
#